data_3ecf4564c1b9f144fe173c318972c6d3
#
_entry.id   3ecf4564c1b9f144fe173c318972c6d3
#
_cell.length_a   1.000
_cell.length_b   1.000
_cell.length_c   1.000
_cell.angle_alpha   90.00
_cell.angle_beta   90.00
_cell.angle_gamma   90.00
#
_symmetry.space_group_name_H-M   'P 1'
#
loop_
_entity.id
_entity.type
_entity.pdbx_description
1 polymer ?
#
loop_
_entity_poly.entity_id
_entity_poly.type
_entity_poly.pdbx_seq_one_letter_code
_entity_poly.pdbx_strand_id
1 'polypeptide(L)'
;RGTIGRMSNLDLNRDAAWLSRDELDAAREKLPILYVDAVPVRVDDRGAVVAVGVLLRLGPEGEVCRELVSGRVLHHERVRDALLRHIEKDLGPMALPRIPASPQPFTVAEYFPTPGVTAFHDPRQHAVSLAYVVPVAGDCAPQADSLDLTWLTPEQALDPGLQAEMDRGHGVLLRQALAHLGHTV
;
A
#
# COMPACT_ATOMS: atom_id res chain seq x y z
N ARG A 1 -6.82 43.37 -14.49
CA ARG A 1 -7.13 42.68 -13.21
C ARG A 1 -6.96 41.19 -13.46
N GLY A 2 -5.73 40.67 -13.19
CA GLY A 2 -5.42 39.25 -13.29
C GLY A 2 -5.88 38.53 -12.04
N THR A 3 -6.67 37.50 -12.22
CA THR A 3 -7.04 36.55 -11.17
C THR A 3 -5.83 35.70 -10.86
N ILE A 4 -5.15 35.97 -9.76
CA ILE A 4 -4.13 35.10 -9.21
C ILE A 4 -4.86 33.88 -8.68
N GLY A 5 -4.74 32.76 -9.39
CA GLY A 5 -5.25 31.47 -8.95
C GLY A 5 -4.63 31.17 -7.58
N ARG A 6 -5.48 30.89 -6.60
CA ARG A 6 -5.08 30.41 -5.27
C ARG A 6 -4.46 29.03 -5.46
N MET A 7 -3.14 28.95 -5.60
CA MET A 7 -2.42 27.72 -5.40
C MET A 7 -2.73 27.25 -3.98
N SER A 8 -3.29 26.07 -3.83
CA SER A 8 -3.59 25.52 -2.51
C SER A 8 -2.27 25.35 -1.76
N ASN A 9 -2.23 25.70 -0.46
CA ASN A 9 -1.06 25.50 0.42
C ASN A 9 -0.57 24.02 0.45
N LEU A 10 -1.35 23.10 -0.10
CA LEU A 10 -1.01 21.67 -0.26
C LEU A 10 0.05 21.42 -1.33
N ASP A 11 0.09 22.19 -2.42
CA ASP A 11 1.03 21.97 -3.53
C ASP A 11 2.44 22.51 -3.21
N LEU A 12 2.54 23.59 -2.44
CA LEU A 12 3.84 24.21 -2.08
C LEU A 12 4.66 23.38 -1.07
N ASN A 13 4.05 22.40 -0.39
CA ASN A 13 4.71 21.64 0.67
C ASN A 13 5.06 20.20 0.26
N ARG A 14 4.62 19.72 -0.91
CA ARG A 14 4.88 18.34 -1.35
C ARG A 14 6.35 18.10 -1.63
N ASP A 15 7.01 19.02 -2.34
CA ASP A 15 8.44 18.88 -2.66
C ASP A 15 9.30 18.98 -1.39
N ALA A 16 8.92 19.84 -0.44
CA ALA A 16 9.59 19.98 0.86
C ALA A 16 9.38 18.78 1.81
N ALA A 17 8.35 17.97 1.56
CA ALA A 17 8.07 16.76 2.35
C ALA A 17 8.88 15.53 1.90
N TRP A 18 9.51 15.59 0.72
CA TRP A 18 10.39 14.56 0.22
C TRP A 18 11.80 14.72 0.75
N LEU A 19 12.27 13.70 1.47
CA LEU A 19 13.67 13.61 1.88
C LEU A 19 14.54 13.27 0.65
N SER A 20 15.71 13.85 0.57
CA SER A 20 16.77 13.35 -0.31
C SER A 20 17.10 11.90 0.07
N ARG A 21 17.86 11.21 -0.78
CA ARG A 21 18.26 9.84 -0.51
C ARG A 21 19.08 9.74 0.78
N ASP A 22 20.03 10.61 0.97
CA ASP A 22 20.92 10.62 2.16
C ASP A 22 20.15 10.95 3.44
N GLU A 23 19.20 11.90 3.40
CA GLU A 23 18.34 12.21 4.53
C GLU A 23 17.41 11.04 4.90
N LEU A 24 16.87 10.35 3.88
CA LEU A 24 16.03 9.19 4.11
C LEU A 24 16.84 8.04 4.73
N ASP A 25 18.04 7.78 4.23
CA ASP A 25 18.90 6.72 4.75
C ASP A 25 19.32 7.03 6.19
N ALA A 26 19.66 8.28 6.51
CA ALA A 26 19.94 8.72 7.86
C ALA A 26 18.70 8.61 8.80
N ALA A 27 17.50 8.86 8.28
CA ALA A 27 16.26 8.67 9.05
C ALA A 27 15.98 7.18 9.34
N ARG A 28 16.20 6.31 8.35
CA ARG A 28 16.03 4.86 8.46
C ARG A 28 16.91 4.21 9.53
N GLU A 29 18.12 4.75 9.73
CA GLU A 29 19.04 4.26 10.76
C GLU A 29 18.60 4.62 12.19
N LYS A 30 17.76 5.63 12.36
CA LYS A 30 17.49 6.23 13.68
C LYS A 30 16.04 6.20 14.10
N LEU A 31 15.12 6.08 13.15
CA LEU A 31 13.68 6.23 13.40
C LEU A 31 12.89 5.14 12.68
N PRO A 32 11.81 4.64 13.28
CA PRO A 32 10.81 3.87 12.56
C PRO A 32 10.17 4.77 11.48
N ILE A 33 10.05 4.27 10.28
CA ILE A 33 9.42 4.99 9.17
C ILE A 33 7.95 4.62 9.08
N LEU A 34 7.07 5.62 9.05
CA LEU A 34 5.63 5.41 8.92
C LEU A 34 5.25 5.09 7.47
N TYR A 35 4.52 3.98 7.31
CA TYR A 35 3.98 3.49 6.04
C TYR A 35 2.47 3.34 6.08
N VAL A 36 1.87 3.23 4.92
CA VAL A 36 0.54 2.69 4.71
C VAL A 36 0.64 1.52 3.75
N ASP A 37 -0.08 0.45 4.08
CA ASP A 37 -0.32 -0.67 3.18
C ASP A 37 -1.81 -0.72 2.82
N ALA A 38 -2.14 -0.99 1.58
CA ALA A 38 -3.51 -1.13 1.15
C ALA A 38 -3.74 -2.43 0.39
N VAL A 39 -4.78 -3.14 0.78
CA VAL A 39 -5.32 -4.29 0.07
C VAL A 39 -6.50 -3.78 -0.78
N PRO A 40 -6.31 -3.56 -2.08
CA PRO A 40 -7.39 -3.12 -2.95
C PRO A 40 -8.39 -4.26 -3.16
N VAL A 41 -9.68 -3.96 -3.03
CA VAL A 41 -10.74 -4.98 -3.18
C VAL A 41 -11.83 -4.50 -4.12
N ARG A 42 -12.49 -5.45 -4.79
CA ARG A 42 -13.77 -5.26 -5.46
C ARG A 42 -14.88 -5.77 -4.55
N VAL A 43 -15.96 -5.04 -4.49
CA VAL A 43 -17.14 -5.41 -3.71
C VAL A 43 -18.36 -5.49 -4.63
N ASP A 44 -19.26 -6.41 -4.32
CA ASP A 44 -20.56 -6.53 -4.97
C ASP A 44 -21.56 -5.47 -4.47
N ASP A 45 -22.77 -5.50 -4.99
CA ASP A 45 -23.86 -4.58 -4.61
C ASP A 45 -24.29 -4.72 -3.14
N ARG A 46 -23.93 -5.80 -2.47
CA ARG A 46 -24.21 -6.06 -1.05
C ARG A 46 -23.02 -5.67 -0.15
N GLY A 47 -21.89 -5.24 -0.75
CA GLY A 47 -20.67 -4.88 -0.05
C GLY A 47 -19.78 -6.08 0.30
N ALA A 48 -20.10 -7.28 -0.19
CA ALA A 48 -19.22 -8.44 -0.02
C ALA A 48 -18.01 -8.34 -0.97
N VAL A 49 -16.83 -8.72 -0.46
CA VAL A 49 -15.62 -8.74 -1.27
C VAL A 49 -15.66 -9.90 -2.25
N VAL A 50 -15.54 -9.60 -3.54
CA VAL A 50 -15.57 -10.57 -4.63
C VAL A 50 -14.21 -10.74 -5.30
N ALA A 51 -13.32 -9.76 -5.17
CA ALA A 51 -11.95 -9.88 -5.66
C ALA A 51 -10.98 -9.01 -4.87
N VAL A 52 -9.71 -9.45 -4.85
CA VAL A 52 -8.58 -8.78 -4.21
C VAL A 52 -7.52 -8.50 -5.26
N GLY A 53 -6.99 -7.28 -5.29
CA GLY A 53 -5.95 -6.87 -6.22
C GLY A 53 -4.55 -7.13 -5.64
N VAL A 54 -3.72 -7.79 -6.42
CA VAL A 54 -2.31 -8.06 -6.11
C VAL A 54 -1.44 -7.58 -7.26
N LEU A 55 -0.45 -6.76 -6.94
CA LEU A 55 0.49 -6.21 -7.92
C LEU A 55 1.59 -7.22 -8.23
N LEU A 56 2.02 -7.25 -9.48
CA LEU A 56 3.24 -7.93 -9.92
C LEU A 56 4.33 -6.89 -10.15
N ARG A 57 5.48 -7.07 -9.53
CA ARG A 57 6.61 -6.13 -9.61
C ARG A 57 7.92 -6.84 -9.89
N LEU A 58 8.92 -6.08 -10.30
CA LEU A 58 10.31 -6.50 -10.27
C LEU A 58 10.92 -6.12 -8.93
N GLY A 59 11.45 -7.11 -8.23
CA GLY A 59 12.25 -6.88 -7.03
C GLY A 59 13.63 -6.29 -7.37
N PRO A 60 14.41 -5.93 -6.34
CA PRO A 60 15.72 -5.25 -6.51
C PRO A 60 16.74 -6.04 -7.33
N GLU A 61 16.65 -7.37 -7.32
CA GLU A 61 17.56 -8.28 -8.05
C GLU A 61 17.00 -8.71 -9.41
N GLY A 62 15.84 -8.13 -9.82
CA GLY A 62 15.16 -8.45 -11.07
C GLY A 62 14.23 -9.67 -10.99
N GLU A 63 14.05 -10.24 -9.80
CA GLU A 63 13.07 -11.28 -9.52
C GLU A 63 11.65 -10.72 -9.64
N VAL A 64 10.73 -11.56 -10.08
CA VAL A 64 9.30 -11.19 -10.11
C VAL A 64 8.68 -11.54 -8.78
N CYS A 65 8.09 -10.56 -8.12
CA CYS A 65 7.40 -10.74 -6.84
C CYS A 65 6.00 -10.16 -6.87
N ARG A 66 5.15 -10.63 -5.95
CA ARG A 66 3.80 -10.10 -5.75
C ARG A 66 3.79 -9.22 -4.52
N GLU A 67 3.15 -8.06 -4.65
CA GLU A 67 3.07 -7.09 -3.56
C GLU A 67 1.65 -6.49 -3.43
N LEU A 68 1.40 -5.91 -2.28
CA LEU A 68 0.27 -5.01 -2.03
C LEU A 68 0.67 -3.57 -2.33
N VAL A 69 -0.29 -2.68 -2.43
CA VAL A 69 -0.02 -1.24 -2.48
C VAL A 69 0.62 -0.83 -1.17
N SER A 70 1.79 -0.21 -1.24
CA SER A 70 2.57 0.16 -0.06
C SER A 70 3.36 1.44 -0.30
N GLY A 71 3.55 2.24 0.76
CA GLY A 71 4.44 3.37 0.69
C GLY A 71 4.44 4.27 1.92
N ARG A 72 5.46 5.15 1.97
CA ARG A 72 5.66 6.05 3.10
C ARG A 72 4.57 7.12 3.20
N VAL A 73 4.24 7.48 4.44
CA VAL A 73 3.54 8.73 4.73
C VAL A 73 4.59 9.84 4.79
N LEU A 74 4.32 10.95 4.11
CA LEU A 74 5.24 12.10 4.05
C LEU A 74 5.02 13.03 5.24
N HIS A 75 6.00 13.89 5.50
CA HIS A 75 5.88 14.94 6.49
C HIS A 75 4.70 15.87 6.16
N HIS A 76 3.85 16.19 7.15
CA HIS A 76 2.61 16.95 7.00
C HIS A 76 1.54 16.32 6.07
N GLU A 77 1.70 15.07 5.66
CA GLU A 77 0.71 14.35 4.88
C GLU A 77 -0.26 13.59 5.82
N ARG A 78 -1.56 13.71 5.56
CA ARG A 78 -2.53 12.87 6.27
C ARG A 78 -2.46 11.44 5.75
N VAL A 79 -2.68 10.46 6.63
CA VAL A 79 -2.72 9.03 6.27
C VAL A 79 -3.68 8.76 5.10
N ARG A 80 -4.85 9.41 5.08
CA ARG A 80 -5.81 9.31 3.99
C ARG A 80 -5.22 9.76 2.64
N ASP A 81 -4.46 10.85 2.64
CA ASP A 81 -3.87 11.41 1.43
C ASP A 81 -2.71 10.56 0.93
N ALA A 82 -1.93 9.97 1.86
CA ALA A 82 -0.92 8.96 1.53
C ALA A 82 -1.54 7.72 0.88
N LEU A 83 -2.65 7.19 1.41
CA LEU A 83 -3.39 6.07 0.82
C LEU A 83 -3.84 6.40 -0.62
N LEU A 84 -4.45 7.56 -0.82
CA LEU A 84 -4.87 8.01 -2.15
C LEU A 84 -3.68 8.07 -3.11
N ARG A 85 -2.61 8.73 -2.70
CA ARG A 85 -1.41 8.92 -3.52
C ARG A 85 -0.78 7.59 -3.92
N HIS A 86 -0.67 6.61 -3.00
CA HIS A 86 -0.10 5.30 -3.31
C HIS A 86 -1.03 4.46 -4.18
N ILE A 87 -2.34 4.51 -3.96
CA ILE A 87 -3.31 3.83 -4.82
C ILE A 87 -3.30 4.41 -6.23
N GLU A 88 -3.31 5.73 -6.39
CA GLU A 88 -3.22 6.37 -7.69
C GLU A 88 -1.89 6.06 -8.40
N LYS A 89 -0.78 6.06 -7.64
CA LYS A 89 0.55 5.72 -8.16
C LYS A 89 0.59 4.30 -8.72
N ASP A 90 -0.02 3.35 -8.04
CA ASP A 90 0.12 1.91 -8.35
C ASP A 90 -1.01 1.38 -9.23
N LEU A 91 -2.24 1.88 -9.05
CA LEU A 91 -3.44 1.41 -9.74
C LEU A 91 -3.98 2.40 -10.80
N GLY A 92 -3.38 3.58 -10.86
CA GLY A 92 -3.80 4.64 -11.78
C GLY A 92 -4.90 5.56 -11.23
N PRO A 93 -5.04 6.76 -11.84
CA PRO A 93 -5.95 7.80 -11.35
C PRO A 93 -7.43 7.43 -11.49
N MET A 94 -7.76 6.42 -12.31
CA MET A 94 -9.12 5.95 -12.55
C MET A 94 -9.54 4.82 -11.61
N ALA A 95 -8.70 4.45 -10.63
CA ALA A 95 -9.02 3.40 -9.65
C ALA A 95 -10.22 3.73 -8.75
N LEU A 96 -10.51 5.01 -8.52
CA LEU A 96 -11.64 5.52 -7.75
C LEU A 96 -11.77 4.83 -6.36
N PRO A 97 -10.75 4.95 -5.49
CA PRO A 97 -10.77 4.34 -4.18
C PRO A 97 -11.81 4.98 -3.27
N ARG A 98 -12.54 4.15 -2.53
CA ARG A 98 -13.53 4.59 -1.54
C ARG A 98 -12.88 4.64 -0.17
N ILE A 99 -12.23 5.75 0.16
CA ILE A 99 -11.54 5.97 1.44
C ILE A 99 -12.35 6.99 2.26
N PRO A 100 -12.80 6.63 3.48
CA PRO A 100 -13.51 7.56 4.35
C PRO A 100 -12.61 8.74 4.78
N ALA A 101 -13.20 9.79 5.32
CA ALA A 101 -12.46 10.97 5.79
C ALA A 101 -11.46 10.61 6.91
N SER A 102 -11.81 9.64 7.76
CA SER A 102 -10.96 9.11 8.83
C SER A 102 -10.86 7.58 8.66
N PRO A 103 -9.90 7.07 7.86
CA PRO A 103 -9.76 5.64 7.64
C PRO A 103 -9.25 4.94 8.91
N GLN A 104 -9.78 3.74 9.19
CA GLN A 104 -9.33 2.91 10.30
C GLN A 104 -8.52 1.75 9.74
N PRO A 105 -7.28 1.51 10.22
CA PRO A 105 -6.51 0.35 9.81
C PRO A 105 -7.13 -0.92 10.39
N PHE A 106 -7.10 -2.02 9.64
CA PHE A 106 -7.52 -3.30 10.17
C PHE A 106 -6.41 -3.96 11.03
N THR A 107 -5.16 -3.57 10.79
CA THR A 107 -3.99 -4.00 11.59
C THR A 107 -2.85 -3.00 11.46
N VAL A 108 -1.86 -3.16 12.34
CA VAL A 108 -0.55 -2.50 12.26
C VAL A 108 0.50 -3.58 12.02
N ALA A 109 1.31 -3.40 10.97
CA ALA A 109 2.40 -4.29 10.63
C ALA A 109 3.75 -3.62 10.96
N GLU A 110 4.62 -4.34 11.68
CA GLU A 110 5.95 -3.85 12.05
C GLU A 110 7.00 -4.62 11.25
N TYR A 111 7.66 -3.93 10.33
CA TYR A 111 8.71 -4.46 9.48
C TYR A 111 10.08 -4.19 10.11
N PHE A 112 10.88 -5.23 10.27
CA PHE A 112 12.21 -5.11 10.85
C PHE A 112 13.31 -5.47 9.83
N PRO A 113 14.49 -4.81 9.91
CA PRO A 113 15.64 -5.17 9.07
C PRO A 113 16.28 -6.49 9.50
N THR A 114 16.02 -6.95 10.73
CA THR A 114 16.49 -8.24 11.24
C THR A 114 15.45 -9.32 10.95
N PRO A 115 15.77 -10.35 10.17
CA PRO A 115 14.85 -11.45 9.91
C PRO A 115 14.42 -12.17 11.19
N GLY A 116 13.17 -12.62 11.23
CA GLY A 116 12.64 -13.46 12.32
C GLY A 116 12.17 -12.70 13.56
N VAL A 117 12.24 -11.36 13.60
CA VAL A 117 11.66 -10.55 14.69
C VAL A 117 10.13 -10.59 14.62
N THR A 118 9.59 -10.42 13.42
CA THR A 118 8.16 -10.60 13.11
C THR A 118 8.01 -11.38 11.80
N ALA A 119 6.79 -11.58 11.34
CA ALA A 119 6.51 -12.12 10.02
C ALA A 119 6.74 -11.09 8.88
N PHE A 120 7.00 -9.84 9.24
CA PHE A 120 7.23 -8.76 8.32
C PHE A 120 8.70 -8.36 8.33
N HIS A 121 9.32 -8.31 7.14
CA HIS A 121 10.74 -8.04 6.99
C HIS A 121 10.98 -7.00 5.91
N ASP A 122 11.75 -5.95 6.21
CA ASP A 122 12.29 -5.02 5.22
C ASP A 122 13.78 -4.79 5.52
N PRO A 123 14.71 -5.33 4.71
CA PRO A 123 16.14 -5.24 4.99
C PRO A 123 16.68 -3.80 5.02
N ARG A 124 15.90 -2.84 4.53
CA ARG A 124 16.31 -1.44 4.43
C ARG A 124 16.04 -0.63 5.68
N GLN A 125 15.07 -1.07 6.54
CA GLN A 125 14.56 -0.17 7.58
C GLN A 125 13.66 -0.87 8.61
N HIS A 126 13.54 -0.24 9.78
CA HIS A 126 12.39 -0.47 10.66
C HIS A 126 11.23 0.39 10.16
N ALA A 127 10.11 -0.22 9.81
CA ALA A 127 8.91 0.51 9.41
C ALA A 127 7.69 0.05 10.21
N VAL A 128 6.80 1.01 10.49
CA VAL A 128 5.48 0.75 11.08
C VAL A 128 4.45 1.11 10.03
N SER A 129 3.68 0.14 9.57
CA SER A 129 2.67 0.32 8.55
C SER A 129 1.28 0.21 9.12
N LEU A 130 0.44 1.17 8.78
CA LEU A 130 -0.99 1.11 8.99
C LEU A 130 -1.63 0.43 7.78
N ALA A 131 -2.27 -0.71 7.98
CA ALA A 131 -2.80 -1.53 6.90
C ALA A 131 -4.31 -1.39 6.73
N TYR A 132 -4.75 -1.21 5.49
CA TYR A 132 -6.14 -0.89 5.14
C TYR A 132 -6.69 -1.83 4.08
N VAL A 133 -7.96 -2.20 4.20
CA VAL A 133 -8.73 -2.73 3.08
C VAL A 133 -9.37 -1.55 2.37
N VAL A 134 -9.15 -1.42 1.06
CA VAL A 134 -9.64 -0.27 0.29
C VAL A 134 -10.48 -0.74 -0.90
N PRO A 135 -11.81 -0.56 -0.84
CA PRO A 135 -12.65 -0.77 -2.01
C PRO A 135 -12.28 0.20 -3.14
N VAL A 136 -12.09 -0.33 -4.34
CA VAL A 136 -11.84 0.44 -5.56
C VAL A 136 -12.94 0.14 -6.59
N ALA A 137 -13.55 1.18 -7.15
CA ALA A 137 -14.72 1.05 -8.01
C ALA A 137 -14.43 1.28 -9.50
N GLY A 138 -13.32 1.95 -9.79
CA GLY A 138 -13.00 2.37 -11.14
C GLY A 138 -12.07 1.40 -11.89
N ASP A 139 -11.63 1.82 -13.07
CA ASP A 139 -10.70 1.08 -13.90
C ASP A 139 -9.28 1.20 -13.34
N CYS A 140 -8.71 0.07 -12.95
CA CYS A 140 -7.36 -0.01 -12.44
C CYS A 140 -6.42 -0.45 -13.57
N ALA A 141 -5.34 0.29 -13.73
CA ALA A 141 -4.25 -0.06 -14.65
C ALA A 141 -2.92 0.08 -13.91
N PRO A 142 -2.05 -0.94 -13.95
CA PRO A 142 -0.75 -0.87 -13.30
C PRO A 142 0.03 0.33 -13.83
N GLN A 143 0.72 1.01 -12.92
CA GLN A 143 1.50 2.21 -13.20
C GLN A 143 2.92 2.06 -12.69
N ALA A 144 3.83 2.93 -13.17
CA ALA A 144 5.20 3.04 -12.72
C ALA A 144 5.95 1.69 -12.71
N ASP A 145 6.28 1.19 -11.53
CA ASP A 145 7.11 0.00 -11.33
C ASP A 145 6.29 -1.30 -11.29
N SER A 146 4.96 -1.22 -11.47
CA SER A 146 4.09 -2.40 -11.48
C SER A 146 3.97 -2.96 -12.89
N LEU A 147 4.30 -4.24 -13.05
CA LEU A 147 4.21 -4.95 -14.33
C LEU A 147 2.78 -5.33 -14.66
N ASP A 148 2.01 -5.73 -13.64
CA ASP A 148 0.63 -6.18 -13.78
C ASP A 148 -0.15 -5.99 -12.48
N LEU A 149 -1.47 -6.03 -12.58
CA LEU A 149 -2.43 -6.09 -11.48
C LEU A 149 -3.35 -7.27 -11.69
N THR A 150 -3.24 -8.26 -10.83
CA THR A 150 -4.09 -9.46 -10.88
C THR A 150 -5.23 -9.32 -9.87
N TRP A 151 -6.47 -9.53 -10.33
CA TRP A 151 -7.64 -9.64 -9.49
C TRP A 151 -7.92 -11.11 -9.19
N LEU A 152 -7.94 -11.48 -7.93
CA LEU A 152 -8.08 -12.84 -7.43
C LEU A 152 -9.36 -12.95 -6.59
N THR A 153 -10.06 -14.07 -6.64
CA THR A 153 -11.10 -14.34 -5.64
C THR A 153 -10.46 -14.49 -4.25
N PRO A 154 -11.22 -14.30 -3.16
CA PRO A 154 -10.67 -14.53 -1.81
C PRO A 154 -10.02 -15.91 -1.65
N GLU A 155 -10.61 -16.96 -2.24
CA GLU A 155 -10.08 -18.33 -2.18
C GLU A 155 -8.74 -18.45 -2.94
N GLN A 156 -8.63 -17.83 -4.12
CA GLN A 156 -7.38 -17.80 -4.88
C GLN A 156 -6.29 -17.01 -4.14
N ALA A 157 -6.67 -15.92 -3.47
CA ALA A 157 -5.74 -15.10 -2.69
C ALA A 157 -5.23 -15.82 -1.41
N LEU A 158 -5.95 -16.84 -0.94
CA LEU A 158 -5.53 -17.70 0.18
C LEU A 158 -4.63 -18.86 -0.25
N ASP A 159 -4.41 -19.06 -1.55
CA ASP A 159 -3.54 -20.15 -2.04
C ASP A 159 -2.11 -19.99 -1.50
N PRO A 160 -1.54 -21.03 -0.85
CA PRO A 160 -0.20 -20.97 -0.27
C PRO A 160 0.91 -20.72 -1.30
N GLY A 161 0.73 -21.21 -2.54
CA GLY A 161 1.68 -20.98 -3.63
C GLY A 161 1.75 -19.52 -4.01
N LEU A 162 0.59 -18.86 -4.17
CA LEU A 162 0.53 -17.42 -4.42
C LEU A 162 1.20 -16.63 -3.29
N GLN A 163 0.92 -17.00 -2.04
CA GLN A 163 1.47 -16.28 -0.89
C GLN A 163 2.98 -16.45 -0.72
N ALA A 164 3.52 -17.56 -1.20
CA ALA A 164 4.97 -17.79 -1.25
C ALA A 164 5.68 -16.88 -2.28
N GLU A 165 4.95 -16.36 -3.28
CA GLU A 165 5.46 -15.38 -4.23
C GLU A 165 5.39 -13.93 -3.68
N MET A 166 4.78 -13.72 -2.51
CA MET A 166 4.62 -12.40 -1.89
C MET A 166 5.79 -12.07 -0.96
N ASP A 167 6.47 -11.00 -1.29
CA ASP A 167 7.64 -10.54 -0.54
C ASP A 167 7.28 -9.80 0.76
N ARG A 168 8.26 -9.61 1.63
CA ARG A 168 8.24 -8.78 2.85
C ARG A 168 7.14 -9.09 3.86
N GLY A 169 6.45 -10.21 3.76
CA GLY A 169 5.32 -10.55 4.63
C GLY A 169 3.97 -10.08 4.10
N HIS A 170 3.89 -9.55 2.87
CA HIS A 170 2.61 -9.15 2.26
C HIS A 170 1.62 -10.32 2.15
N GLY A 171 2.10 -11.57 2.01
CA GLY A 171 1.23 -12.75 2.08
C GLY A 171 0.55 -12.91 3.45
N VAL A 172 1.27 -12.63 4.53
CA VAL A 172 0.69 -12.63 5.89
C VAL A 172 -0.34 -11.51 6.04
N LEU A 173 0.00 -10.31 5.53
CA LEU A 173 -0.89 -9.16 5.58
C LEU A 173 -2.19 -9.41 4.79
N LEU A 174 -2.08 -10.02 3.61
CA LEU A 174 -3.22 -10.42 2.79
C LEU A 174 -4.14 -11.42 3.51
N ARG A 175 -3.57 -12.46 4.16
CA ARG A 175 -4.36 -13.38 4.99
C ARG A 175 -5.09 -12.67 6.14
N GLN A 176 -4.41 -11.75 6.82
CA GLN A 176 -5.02 -10.98 7.91
C GLN A 176 -6.17 -10.10 7.38
N ALA A 177 -6.00 -9.47 6.21
CA ALA A 177 -7.06 -8.70 5.57
C ALA A 177 -8.27 -9.57 5.21
N LEU A 178 -8.04 -10.75 4.63
CA LEU A 178 -9.11 -11.68 4.27
C LEU A 178 -9.82 -12.22 5.51
N ALA A 179 -9.10 -12.55 6.57
CA ALA A 179 -9.68 -12.95 7.85
C ALA A 179 -10.52 -11.82 8.47
N HIS A 180 -10.05 -10.58 8.42
CA HIS A 180 -10.81 -9.40 8.86
C HIS A 180 -12.11 -9.22 8.07
N LEU A 181 -12.13 -9.62 6.80
CA LEU A 181 -13.30 -9.58 5.91
C LEU A 181 -14.20 -10.81 6.05
N GLY A 182 -13.87 -11.75 6.95
CA GLY A 182 -14.65 -12.98 7.19
C GLY A 182 -14.30 -14.15 6.26
N HIS A 183 -13.23 -14.04 5.47
CA HIS A 183 -12.72 -15.13 4.65
C HIS A 183 -11.59 -15.85 5.41
N THR A 184 -11.84 -17.07 5.85
CA THR A 184 -10.85 -17.94 6.51
C THR A 184 -10.70 -19.24 5.75
N VAL A 185 -9.52 -19.87 5.81
CA VAL A 185 -9.29 -21.22 5.31
C VAL A 185 -9.97 -22.22 6.24
#